data_24f10ee6b012e424b8dfb3b8e0fbab11
#
_entry.id   24f10ee6b012e424b8dfb3b8e0fbab11
#
_cell.length_a   1.000
_cell.length_b   1.000
_cell.length_c   1.000
_cell.angle_alpha   90.00
_cell.angle_beta   90.00
_cell.angle_gamma   90.00
#
_symmetry.space_group_name_H-M   'P 1'
#
loop_
_entity.id
_entity.type
_entity.pdbx_description
1 polymer ?
#
loop_
_entity_poly.entity_id
_entity_poly.type
_entity_poly.pdbx_seq_one_letter_code
_entity_poly.pdbx_strand_id
1 'polypeptide(L)'
;MVELEKRDYEAYESYEEIDHERLLEEKMKEDLQYEKGHENFLYKLLKNNPIDFMNDQYREFIRRLDVEFTEQRLQWWLATFYIKFIGRVLWNFKYYYPKGNMFPEYGPGILVSNHQSHIDPFFCGMACHRKIRFMSKLENFKTPIVRSLFTNLGAFKLDRDNPALGWRKAKEILDQGEWVGIFPEGTRSTEGELGQFKTGAVRLAIETGVPIVPMAIIGSDKALPKGGLVMKPTQVFARVGDPIYYDKYDINKVSYEDIRKLTDELRTIVSELREGTYGKTEEELAELAQQPEKKESFNIKKWFKDFTMGALWTIDDTWYGLLRALEEFGLRDQFQKLVYTISGEIVHRLDQVMIPYKAIDFDKYLPKTGPAVLCTTHNSEWDVILLATSIIYNPPRRVIYQMSKQSLFKIPIVNAWIRNHHAFPLKRGQHDVDSYNFAKHLIDKGHLVCIYPEGTTNPGGGQILEGHTGAMRLAIEKQVPICLIGITGTEDTYPKHAKMLNFYRGSILRAGPPFMEHQQYWGKPMPDYDELKRLTDNMMAQLKSLLLYDAKGA
;
A
#
# COMPACT_ATOMS: atom_id res chain seq x y z
N MET A 1 -6.30 -4.04 36.34
CA MET A 1 -6.02 -3.99 34.90
C MET A 1 -4.70 -3.29 34.58
N VAL A 2 -4.50 -2.06 35.03
CA VAL A 2 -3.24 -1.29 34.81
C VAL A 2 -2.02 -1.99 35.45
N GLU A 3 -2.18 -2.63 36.60
CA GLU A 3 -1.11 -3.36 37.30
C GLU A 3 -0.77 -4.70 36.65
N LEU A 4 -1.74 -5.36 36.01
CA LEU A 4 -1.52 -6.56 35.20
C LEU A 4 -0.80 -6.24 33.87
N GLU A 5 -1.17 -5.15 33.21
CA GLU A 5 -0.47 -4.69 32.01
C GLU A 5 0.98 -4.23 32.29
N LYS A 6 1.23 -3.65 33.49
CA LYS A 6 2.56 -3.27 33.93
C LYS A 6 3.45 -4.48 34.24
N ARG A 7 2.89 -5.56 34.79
CA ARG A 7 3.57 -6.85 34.96
C ARG A 7 3.88 -7.52 33.63
N ASP A 8 2.96 -7.48 32.68
CA ASP A 8 3.19 -7.98 31.33
C ASP A 8 4.33 -7.19 30.65
N TYR A 9 4.42 -5.89 30.91
CA TYR A 9 5.49 -5.02 30.40
C TYR A 9 6.89 -5.44 30.90
N GLU A 10 7.05 -5.78 32.18
CA GLU A 10 8.31 -6.22 32.77
C GLU A 10 8.69 -7.66 32.36
N ALA A 11 7.69 -8.52 32.08
CA ALA A 11 7.91 -9.88 31.65
C ALA A 11 8.48 -10.01 30.22
N TYR A 12 8.33 -9.00 29.36
CA TYR A 12 8.86 -9.02 28.00
C TYR A 12 10.41 -8.93 27.96
N GLU A 13 11.06 -8.42 29.00
CA GLU A 13 12.51 -8.22 29.03
C GLU A 13 13.36 -9.45 29.45
N SER A 14 12.75 -10.49 30.03
CA SER A 14 13.45 -11.54 30.78
C SER A 14 13.51 -12.94 30.14
N TYR A 15 13.12 -13.12 28.88
CA TYR A 15 13.04 -14.46 28.28
C TYR A 15 14.27 -14.89 27.47
N GLU A 16 14.91 -16.01 27.89
CA GLU A 16 15.95 -16.74 27.16
C GLU A 16 15.39 -17.50 25.93
N GLU A 17 16.27 -17.77 24.97
CA GLU A 17 15.97 -18.48 23.71
C GLU A 17 15.52 -19.94 23.93
N ILE A 18 14.23 -20.18 24.05
CA ILE A 18 13.64 -21.52 23.99
C ILE A 18 12.90 -21.67 22.66
N ASP A 19 12.94 -22.87 22.06
CA ASP A 19 12.19 -23.20 20.82
C ASP A 19 10.67 -23.33 21.11
N HIS A 20 10.02 -22.20 21.06
CA HIS A 20 8.64 -22.02 21.49
C HIS A 20 7.59 -22.51 20.48
N GLU A 21 7.92 -22.59 19.19
CA GLU A 21 7.05 -23.24 18.21
C GLU A 21 6.88 -24.73 18.55
N ARG A 22 7.95 -25.36 18.96
CA ARG A 22 7.96 -26.75 19.40
C ARG A 22 7.11 -26.96 20.67
N LEU A 23 7.24 -26.07 21.66
CA LEU A 23 6.43 -26.15 22.90
C LEU A 23 4.93 -25.93 22.62
N LEU A 24 4.58 -25.01 21.73
CA LEU A 24 3.19 -24.80 21.30
C LEU A 24 2.64 -26.00 20.53
N GLU A 25 3.47 -26.65 19.69
CA GLU A 25 3.09 -27.87 18.99
C GLU A 25 2.92 -29.06 19.94
N GLU A 26 3.78 -29.20 20.95
CA GLU A 26 3.70 -30.23 21.99
C GLU A 26 2.42 -30.06 22.83
N LYS A 27 2.14 -28.84 23.30
CA LYS A 27 0.90 -28.49 24.02
C LYS A 27 -0.35 -28.77 23.17
N MET A 28 -0.32 -28.46 21.87
CA MET A 28 -1.42 -28.79 20.95
C MET A 28 -1.58 -30.31 20.75
N LYS A 29 -0.50 -31.07 20.74
CA LYS A 29 -0.53 -32.53 20.61
C LYS A 29 -1.12 -33.17 21.85
N GLU A 30 -0.81 -32.70 23.05
CA GLU A 30 -1.36 -33.15 24.31
C GLU A 30 -2.88 -32.88 24.39
N ASP A 31 -3.32 -31.67 24.04
CA ASP A 31 -4.74 -31.30 23.98
C ASP A 31 -5.53 -32.15 22.97
N LEU A 32 -4.94 -32.43 21.80
CA LEU A 32 -5.55 -33.28 20.77
C LEU A 32 -5.63 -34.76 21.20
N GLN A 33 -4.75 -35.25 22.09
CA GLN A 33 -4.84 -36.61 22.65
C GLN A 33 -5.97 -36.71 23.66
N TYR A 34 -6.27 -35.66 24.42
CA TYR A 34 -7.37 -35.62 25.39
C TYR A 34 -8.74 -35.66 24.70
N GLU A 35 -8.89 -35.07 23.51
CA GLU A 35 -10.15 -35.02 22.74
C GLU A 35 -10.48 -36.30 21.93
N LYS A 36 -9.56 -37.27 21.83
CA LYS A 36 -9.74 -38.53 21.07
C LYS A 36 -10.90 -39.44 21.52
N GLY A 37 -11.59 -39.10 22.60
CA GLY A 37 -12.69 -39.87 23.15
C GLY A 37 -14.05 -39.74 22.45
N HIS A 38 -14.24 -38.74 21.56
CA HIS A 38 -15.50 -38.47 20.87
C HIS A 38 -15.31 -38.30 19.35
N GLU A 39 -15.11 -39.42 18.65
CA GLU A 39 -15.11 -39.43 17.17
C GLU A 39 -16.54 -39.27 16.61
N ASN A 40 -16.99 -38.01 16.48
CA ASN A 40 -18.21 -37.69 15.75
C ASN A 40 -18.00 -37.81 14.22
N PHE A 41 -19.10 -38.13 13.48
CA PHE A 41 -19.13 -38.17 11.99
C PHE A 41 -18.49 -36.94 11.34
N LEU A 42 -18.69 -35.74 11.90
CA LEU A 42 -18.03 -34.52 11.49
C LEU A 42 -16.49 -34.60 11.60
N TYR A 43 -15.95 -35.24 12.62
CA TYR A 43 -14.52 -35.43 12.79
C TYR A 43 -13.92 -36.33 11.69
N LYS A 44 -14.64 -37.41 11.31
CA LYS A 44 -14.21 -38.28 10.19
C LYS A 44 -14.25 -37.58 8.83
N LEU A 45 -15.25 -36.71 8.60
CA LEU A 45 -15.35 -35.89 7.41
C LEU A 45 -14.21 -34.84 7.35
N LEU A 46 -13.80 -34.32 8.51
CA LEU A 46 -12.77 -33.32 8.67
C LEU A 46 -11.34 -33.89 8.68
N LYS A 47 -11.19 -35.20 8.93
CA LYS A 47 -9.88 -35.89 8.92
C LYS A 47 -9.28 -35.98 7.51
N ASN A 48 -10.10 -36.00 6.48
CA ASN A 48 -9.70 -35.85 5.07
C ASN A 48 -9.97 -34.40 4.64
N ASN A 49 -9.28 -33.47 5.27
CA ASN A 49 -9.40 -32.04 5.01
C ASN A 49 -9.16 -31.75 3.52
N PRO A 50 -10.17 -31.27 2.77
CA PRO A 50 -10.02 -30.97 1.35
C PRO A 50 -8.95 -29.88 1.09
N ILE A 51 -8.68 -29.02 2.08
CA ILE A 51 -7.64 -28.00 1.98
C ILE A 51 -6.25 -28.65 2.01
N ASP A 52 -6.01 -29.62 2.89
CA ASP A 52 -4.73 -30.35 2.95
C ASP A 52 -4.52 -31.18 1.67
N PHE A 53 -5.57 -31.81 1.13
CA PHE A 53 -5.51 -32.51 -0.15
C PHE A 53 -5.17 -31.53 -1.30
N MET A 54 -5.80 -30.35 -1.35
CA MET A 54 -5.47 -29.31 -2.34
C MET A 54 -4.04 -28.83 -2.18
N ASN A 55 -3.56 -28.67 -0.95
CA ASN A 55 -2.20 -28.29 -0.65
C ASN A 55 -1.20 -29.32 -1.16
N ASP A 56 -1.48 -30.62 -0.98
CA ASP A 56 -0.60 -31.70 -1.45
C ASP A 56 -0.55 -31.78 -2.98
N GLN A 57 -1.69 -31.63 -3.67
CA GLN A 57 -1.73 -31.54 -5.12
C GLN A 57 -0.96 -30.33 -5.65
N TYR A 58 -1.07 -29.21 -4.92
CA TYR A 58 -0.36 -27.99 -5.23
C TYR A 58 1.15 -28.13 -5.03
N ARG A 59 1.60 -28.75 -3.92
CA ARG A 59 3.02 -29.04 -3.66
C ARG A 59 3.63 -29.86 -4.78
N GLU A 60 2.91 -30.88 -5.22
CA GLU A 60 3.36 -31.74 -6.31
C GLU A 60 3.45 -30.97 -7.64
N PHE A 61 2.48 -30.08 -7.92
CA PHE A 61 2.49 -29.24 -9.12
C PHE A 61 3.70 -28.28 -9.11
N ILE A 62 3.95 -27.59 -7.98
CA ILE A 62 5.08 -26.66 -7.84
C ILE A 62 6.43 -27.36 -7.93
N ARG A 63 6.56 -28.54 -7.31
CA ARG A 63 7.78 -29.36 -7.41
C ARG A 63 8.13 -29.71 -8.86
N ARG A 64 7.11 -29.88 -9.71
CA ARG A 64 7.29 -30.12 -11.16
C ARG A 64 7.72 -28.87 -11.94
N LEU A 65 7.44 -27.67 -11.44
CA LEU A 65 7.83 -26.42 -12.10
C LEU A 65 9.25 -25.96 -11.77
N ASP A 66 9.94 -26.63 -10.85
CA ASP A 66 11.31 -26.30 -10.38
C ASP A 66 11.50 -24.82 -9.99
N VAL A 67 10.46 -24.24 -9.35
CA VAL A 67 10.44 -22.85 -8.91
C VAL A 67 10.44 -22.84 -7.37
N GLU A 68 11.35 -22.08 -6.75
CA GLU A 68 11.35 -21.86 -5.31
C GLU A 68 10.13 -21.04 -4.85
N PHE A 69 9.00 -21.70 -4.75
CA PHE A 69 7.80 -21.12 -4.19
C PHE A 69 7.69 -21.45 -2.70
N THR A 70 7.48 -20.46 -1.86
CA THR A 70 6.94 -20.72 -0.55
C THR A 70 5.44 -20.98 -0.68
N GLU A 71 5.04 -22.19 -0.36
CA GLU A 71 3.68 -22.71 -0.43
C GLU A 71 2.63 -21.77 0.18
N GLN A 72 2.95 -21.14 1.31
CA GLN A 72 2.08 -20.19 2.00
C GLN A 72 1.73 -18.94 1.17
N ARG A 73 2.59 -18.52 0.26
CA ARG A 73 2.40 -17.27 -0.51
C ARG A 73 1.30 -17.39 -1.56
N LEU A 74 1.28 -18.46 -2.35
CA LEU A 74 0.25 -18.65 -3.37
C LEU A 74 -1.10 -18.98 -2.74
N GLN A 75 -1.11 -19.80 -1.68
CA GLN A 75 -2.34 -20.14 -0.96
C GLN A 75 -2.99 -18.89 -0.34
N TRP A 76 -2.18 -18.00 0.26
CA TRP A 76 -2.67 -16.73 0.75
C TRP A 76 -3.30 -15.90 -0.37
N TRP A 77 -2.69 -15.87 -1.53
CA TRP A 77 -3.17 -15.08 -2.65
C TRP A 77 -4.48 -15.62 -3.23
N LEU A 78 -4.57 -16.93 -3.43
CA LEU A 78 -5.81 -17.59 -3.86
C LEU A 78 -6.94 -17.40 -2.84
N ALA A 79 -6.64 -17.61 -1.55
CA ALA A 79 -7.61 -17.39 -0.48
C ALA A 79 -8.08 -15.93 -0.46
N THR A 80 -7.19 -14.97 -0.60
CA THR A 80 -7.52 -13.54 -0.66
C THR A 80 -8.42 -13.21 -1.84
N PHE A 81 -8.16 -13.79 -3.01
CA PHE A 81 -9.02 -13.62 -4.19
C PHE A 81 -10.45 -14.12 -3.91
N TYR A 82 -10.59 -15.37 -3.41
CA TYR A 82 -11.89 -15.93 -3.06
C TYR A 82 -12.61 -15.10 -1.98
N ILE A 83 -11.91 -14.70 -0.94
CA ILE A 83 -12.47 -13.90 0.15
C ILE A 83 -12.94 -12.55 -0.38
N LYS A 84 -12.17 -11.87 -1.24
CA LYS A 84 -12.55 -10.60 -1.84
C LYS A 84 -13.80 -10.75 -2.72
N PHE A 85 -13.84 -11.79 -3.55
CA PHE A 85 -15.01 -12.08 -4.39
C PHE A 85 -16.27 -12.34 -3.54
N ILE A 86 -16.19 -13.28 -2.59
CA ILE A 86 -17.30 -13.61 -1.70
C ILE A 86 -17.71 -12.38 -0.87
N GLY A 87 -16.77 -11.63 -0.35
CA GLY A 87 -17.02 -10.44 0.45
C GLY A 87 -17.80 -9.37 -0.30
N ARG A 88 -17.52 -9.19 -1.58
CA ARG A 88 -18.28 -8.26 -2.42
C ARG A 88 -19.67 -8.77 -2.79
N VAL A 89 -19.79 -10.06 -3.05
CA VAL A 89 -21.09 -10.66 -3.42
C VAL A 89 -22.03 -10.76 -2.20
N LEU A 90 -21.54 -11.32 -1.07
CA LEU A 90 -22.39 -11.57 0.10
C LEU A 90 -22.57 -10.33 0.98
N TRP A 91 -21.53 -9.52 1.13
CA TRP A 91 -21.52 -8.43 2.10
C TRP A 91 -21.41 -7.04 1.47
N ASN A 92 -21.49 -6.93 0.13
CA ASN A 92 -21.32 -5.66 -0.58
C ASN A 92 -20.16 -4.84 0.04
N PHE A 93 -19.05 -5.53 0.32
CA PHE A 93 -17.92 -4.96 1.06
C PHE A 93 -17.30 -3.80 0.30
N LYS A 94 -17.17 -2.67 0.98
CA LYS A 94 -16.51 -1.46 0.47
C LYS A 94 -15.48 -0.98 1.50
N TYR A 95 -14.45 -0.32 1.02
CA TYR A 95 -13.48 0.34 1.89
C TYR A 95 -13.23 1.77 1.45
N TYR A 96 -12.93 2.62 2.42
CA TYR A 96 -12.78 4.05 2.23
C TYR A 96 -11.52 4.55 2.94
N TYR A 97 -10.88 5.54 2.33
CA TYR A 97 -9.78 6.31 2.90
C TYR A 97 -10.29 7.73 3.16
N PRO A 98 -10.78 8.09 4.35
CA PRO A 98 -11.45 9.37 4.61
C PRO A 98 -10.61 10.59 4.25
N LYS A 99 -9.33 10.63 4.64
CA LYS A 99 -8.39 11.66 4.22
C LYS A 99 -7.75 11.39 2.87
N GLY A 100 -8.14 10.32 2.20
CA GLY A 100 -7.68 9.95 0.89
C GLY A 100 -6.31 9.29 0.83
N ASN A 101 -5.67 9.06 1.96
CA ASN A 101 -4.39 8.38 2.02
C ASN A 101 -4.58 6.89 1.79
N MET A 102 -3.81 6.33 0.87
CA MET A 102 -3.88 4.90 0.58
C MET A 102 -3.02 4.11 1.58
N PHE A 103 -3.28 2.83 1.68
CA PHE A 103 -2.44 1.92 2.46
C PHE A 103 -1.00 1.97 1.94
N PRO A 104 0.03 1.95 2.83
CA PRO A 104 1.43 2.03 2.41
C PRO A 104 1.79 0.97 1.38
N GLU A 105 2.41 1.41 0.29
CA GLU A 105 2.81 0.55 -0.82
C GLU A 105 3.99 -0.34 -0.48
N TYR A 106 4.84 0.14 0.42
CA TYR A 106 6.13 -0.47 0.72
C TYR A 106 6.43 -0.49 2.23
N GLY A 107 7.30 -1.41 2.62
CA GLY A 107 7.76 -1.56 4.00
C GLY A 107 6.81 -2.35 4.90
N PRO A 108 7.29 -2.77 6.08
CA PRO A 108 6.48 -3.41 7.12
C PRO A 108 5.57 -2.40 7.82
N GLY A 109 4.59 -2.91 8.55
CA GLY A 109 3.73 -2.07 9.36
C GLY A 109 2.75 -2.87 10.22
N ILE A 110 2.05 -2.17 11.08
CA ILE A 110 1.06 -2.74 11.98
C ILE A 110 -0.32 -2.21 11.58
N LEU A 111 -1.25 -3.12 11.29
CA LEU A 111 -2.66 -2.78 11.12
C LEU A 111 -3.36 -2.90 12.46
N VAL A 112 -4.01 -1.84 12.90
CA VAL A 112 -4.82 -1.84 14.13
C VAL A 112 -6.29 -1.62 13.78
N SER A 113 -7.17 -2.53 14.24
CA SER A 113 -8.61 -2.43 13.97
C SER A 113 -9.43 -2.81 15.21
N ASN A 114 -10.68 -2.34 15.25
CA ASN A 114 -11.70 -2.83 16.18
C ASN A 114 -12.05 -4.30 15.87
N HIS A 115 -12.58 -5.02 16.86
CA HIS A 115 -12.88 -6.44 16.74
C HIS A 115 -14.31 -6.76 17.20
N GLN A 116 -15.22 -7.05 16.27
CA GLN A 116 -16.64 -7.33 16.53
C GLN A 116 -17.03 -8.75 16.10
N SER A 117 -16.33 -9.33 15.12
CA SER A 117 -16.69 -10.61 14.52
C SER A 117 -15.46 -11.49 14.26
N HIS A 118 -15.65 -12.81 14.22
CA HIS A 118 -14.60 -13.75 13.81
C HIS A 118 -14.11 -13.54 12.36
N ILE A 119 -14.90 -12.86 11.53
CA ILE A 119 -14.57 -12.59 10.14
C ILE A 119 -13.89 -11.23 9.92
N ASP A 120 -13.63 -10.44 10.98
CA ASP A 120 -12.92 -9.16 10.86
C ASP A 120 -11.53 -9.28 10.21
N PRO A 121 -10.70 -10.30 10.52
CA PRO A 121 -9.40 -10.46 9.86
C PRO A 121 -9.53 -10.55 8.33
N PHE A 122 -10.59 -11.17 7.83
CA PHE A 122 -10.86 -11.25 6.38
C PHE A 122 -11.19 -9.89 5.80
N PHE A 123 -12.04 -9.09 6.47
CA PHE A 123 -12.37 -7.73 6.02
C PHE A 123 -11.15 -6.80 6.07
N CYS A 124 -10.31 -6.92 7.09
CA CYS A 124 -9.03 -6.22 7.14
C CYS A 124 -8.15 -6.57 5.94
N GLY A 125 -7.98 -7.87 5.64
CA GLY A 125 -7.22 -8.35 4.49
C GLY A 125 -7.81 -7.92 3.14
N MET A 126 -9.15 -7.78 3.06
CA MET A 126 -9.83 -7.29 1.86
C MET A 126 -9.59 -5.80 1.60
N ALA A 127 -9.53 -4.99 2.65
CA ALA A 127 -9.29 -3.55 2.56
C ALA A 127 -7.81 -3.20 2.28
N CYS A 128 -6.91 -4.16 2.52
CA CYS A 128 -5.47 -3.99 2.34
C CYS A 128 -4.98 -4.78 1.13
N HIS A 129 -4.01 -4.21 0.41
CA HIS A 129 -3.34 -4.89 -0.70
C HIS A 129 -2.02 -5.53 -0.26
N ARG A 130 -1.89 -5.82 1.04
CA ARG A 130 -0.70 -6.39 1.67
C ARG A 130 -1.09 -7.66 2.42
N LYS A 131 -0.14 -8.60 2.50
CA LYS A 131 -0.28 -9.78 3.36
C LYS A 131 -0.19 -9.32 4.81
N ILE A 132 -1.26 -9.53 5.57
CA ILE A 132 -1.35 -9.18 6.98
C ILE A 132 -1.43 -10.46 7.78
N ARG A 133 -0.52 -10.62 8.72
CA ARG A 133 -0.50 -11.76 9.63
C ARG A 133 -1.17 -11.38 10.94
N PHE A 134 -2.25 -12.06 11.26
CA PHE A 134 -3.02 -11.81 12.49
C PHE A 134 -2.60 -12.73 13.61
N MET A 135 -2.49 -12.17 14.81
CA MET A 135 -2.39 -12.97 16.02
C MET A 135 -3.71 -13.70 16.29
N SER A 136 -3.67 -15.00 16.44
CA SER A 136 -4.86 -15.81 16.75
C SER A 136 -4.61 -16.71 17.94
N LYS A 137 -5.66 -16.87 18.76
CA LYS A 137 -5.60 -17.73 19.96
C LYS A 137 -5.25 -19.16 19.58
N LEU A 138 -4.50 -19.83 20.46
CA LEU A 138 -4.09 -21.21 20.28
C LEU A 138 -5.30 -22.14 20.06
N GLU A 139 -6.40 -21.89 20.75
CA GLU A 139 -7.64 -22.68 20.66
C GLU A 139 -8.23 -22.72 19.24
N ASN A 140 -8.04 -21.65 18.47
CA ASN A 140 -8.53 -21.58 17.09
C ASN A 140 -7.79 -22.55 16.15
N PHE A 141 -6.60 -23.01 16.53
CA PHE A 141 -5.81 -23.96 15.75
C PHE A 141 -6.11 -25.43 16.10
N LYS A 142 -7.00 -25.70 17.06
CA LYS A 142 -7.39 -27.08 17.44
C LYS A 142 -8.21 -27.76 16.35
N THR A 143 -9.07 -27.03 15.64
CA THR A 143 -9.91 -27.57 14.56
C THR A 143 -9.10 -27.68 13.27
N PRO A 144 -8.95 -28.86 12.64
CA PRO A 144 -8.06 -29.07 11.50
C PRO A 144 -8.30 -28.13 10.33
N ILE A 145 -9.56 -27.90 9.93
CA ILE A 145 -9.91 -26.97 8.83
C ILE A 145 -9.53 -25.53 9.19
N VAL A 146 -9.87 -25.09 10.40
CA VAL A 146 -9.58 -23.73 10.86
C VAL A 146 -8.07 -23.53 10.98
N ARG A 147 -7.36 -24.53 11.48
CA ARG A 147 -5.89 -24.53 11.55
C ARG A 147 -5.29 -24.36 10.16
N SER A 148 -5.68 -25.21 9.19
CA SER A 148 -5.17 -25.15 7.83
C SER A 148 -5.46 -23.78 7.18
N LEU A 149 -6.70 -23.29 7.32
CA LEU A 149 -7.08 -21.96 6.80
C LEU A 149 -6.26 -20.84 7.44
N PHE A 150 -6.13 -20.82 8.75
CA PHE A 150 -5.42 -19.76 9.48
C PHE A 150 -3.93 -19.79 9.19
N THR A 151 -3.31 -20.98 9.13
CA THR A 151 -1.91 -21.14 8.78
C THR A 151 -1.64 -20.66 7.35
N ASN A 152 -2.51 -21.03 6.41
CA ASN A 152 -2.39 -20.60 5.00
C ASN A 152 -2.58 -19.08 4.82
N LEU A 153 -3.44 -18.47 5.63
CA LEU A 153 -3.60 -17.02 5.69
C LEU A 153 -2.47 -16.30 6.45
N GLY A 154 -1.52 -17.07 7.00
CA GLY A 154 -0.37 -16.54 7.73
C GLY A 154 -0.69 -16.08 9.15
N ALA A 155 -1.80 -16.52 9.73
CA ALA A 155 -2.07 -16.27 11.14
C ALA A 155 -1.06 -17.00 12.02
N PHE A 156 -0.62 -16.38 13.10
CA PHE A 156 0.31 -16.96 14.04
C PHE A 156 -0.32 -17.12 15.42
N LYS A 157 0.22 -18.09 16.15
CA LYS A 157 -0.35 -18.52 17.42
C LYS A 157 -0.02 -17.52 18.53
N LEU A 158 -1.01 -17.17 19.35
CA LEU A 158 -0.84 -16.40 20.57
C LEU A 158 -1.20 -17.28 21.76
N ASP A 159 -0.22 -17.58 22.61
CA ASP A 159 -0.46 -18.14 23.93
C ASP A 159 -0.71 -16.99 24.92
N ARG A 160 -1.86 -17.02 25.58
CA ARG A 160 -2.21 -15.99 26.57
C ARG A 160 -1.43 -16.12 27.88
N ASP A 161 -0.95 -17.31 28.14
CA ASP A 161 -0.14 -17.60 29.32
C ASP A 161 1.32 -17.19 29.10
N ASN A 162 1.73 -17.03 27.83
CA ASN A 162 3.05 -16.55 27.44
C ASN A 162 2.99 -15.52 26.31
N PRO A 163 2.59 -14.28 26.60
CA PRO A 163 2.46 -13.21 25.59
C PRO A 163 3.79 -12.85 24.91
N ALA A 164 4.94 -13.08 25.56
CA ALA A 164 6.26 -12.78 25.00
C ALA A 164 6.54 -13.51 23.68
N LEU A 165 5.96 -14.68 23.46
CA LEU A 165 6.06 -15.45 22.22
C LEU A 165 5.40 -14.75 21.04
N GLY A 166 4.16 -14.31 21.24
CA GLY A 166 3.44 -13.57 20.23
C GLY A 166 4.16 -12.28 19.85
N TRP A 167 4.79 -11.63 20.85
CA TRP A 167 5.60 -10.43 20.65
C TRP A 167 6.82 -10.69 19.77
N ARG A 168 7.62 -11.71 20.11
CA ARG A 168 8.81 -12.09 19.33
C ARG A 168 8.43 -12.44 17.89
N LYS A 169 7.37 -13.22 17.70
CA LYS A 169 6.90 -13.59 16.36
C LYS A 169 6.40 -12.38 15.56
N ALA A 170 5.74 -11.43 16.21
CA ALA A 170 5.35 -10.18 15.56
C ALA A 170 6.57 -9.39 15.07
N LYS A 171 7.63 -9.29 15.88
CA LYS A 171 8.89 -8.65 15.47
C LYS A 171 9.54 -9.35 14.28
N GLU A 172 9.67 -10.67 14.31
CA GLU A 172 10.22 -11.44 13.18
C GLU A 172 9.45 -11.18 11.87
N ILE A 173 8.12 -11.10 11.94
CA ILE A 173 7.27 -10.81 10.79
C ILE A 173 7.55 -9.41 10.25
N LEU A 174 7.67 -8.42 11.13
CA LEU A 174 7.99 -7.04 10.75
C LEU A 174 9.41 -6.93 10.18
N ASP A 175 10.39 -7.62 10.75
CA ASP A 175 11.78 -7.66 10.26
C ASP A 175 11.87 -8.31 8.86
N GLN A 176 10.96 -9.25 8.56
CA GLN A 176 10.81 -9.84 7.21
C GLN A 176 10.14 -8.90 6.20
N GLY A 177 9.77 -7.68 6.59
CA GLY A 177 9.10 -6.71 5.73
C GLY A 177 7.59 -6.94 5.56
N GLU A 178 7.00 -7.86 6.37
CA GLU A 178 5.58 -8.18 6.31
C GLU A 178 4.75 -7.33 7.30
N TRP A 179 3.43 -7.51 7.29
CA TRP A 179 2.50 -6.74 8.11
C TRP A 179 1.89 -7.60 9.22
N VAL A 180 1.76 -7.00 10.40
CA VAL A 180 1.09 -7.62 11.56
C VAL A 180 -0.26 -6.94 11.78
N GLY A 181 -1.33 -7.74 11.92
CA GLY A 181 -2.66 -7.27 12.28
C GLY A 181 -2.94 -7.48 13.77
N ILE A 182 -3.32 -6.42 14.45
CA ILE A 182 -3.60 -6.43 15.90
C ILE A 182 -5.01 -5.89 16.16
N PHE A 183 -5.78 -6.65 16.92
CA PHE A 183 -7.02 -6.20 17.55
C PHE A 183 -6.71 -5.81 19.00
N PRO A 184 -6.47 -4.53 19.29
CA PRO A 184 -5.91 -4.12 20.59
C PRO A 184 -6.88 -4.28 21.76
N GLU A 185 -8.16 -4.51 21.48
CA GLU A 185 -9.17 -4.87 22.49
C GLU A 185 -8.89 -6.23 23.14
N GLY A 186 -8.15 -7.13 22.45
CA GLY A 186 -7.81 -8.48 22.91
C GLY A 186 -8.99 -9.44 22.99
N THR A 187 -10.20 -8.97 22.77
CA THR A 187 -11.44 -9.74 22.70
C THR A 187 -12.43 -9.06 21.77
N ARG A 188 -13.43 -9.80 21.29
CA ARG A 188 -14.51 -9.20 20.50
C ARG A 188 -15.41 -8.34 21.38
N SER A 189 -15.65 -7.11 20.98
CA SER A 189 -16.61 -6.22 21.64
C SER A 189 -18.03 -6.78 21.51
N THR A 190 -18.84 -6.59 22.54
CA THR A 190 -20.27 -6.84 22.56
C THR A 190 -20.97 -5.49 22.57
N GLU A 191 -22.14 -5.37 21.97
CA GLU A 191 -23.02 -4.18 22.04
C GLU A 191 -22.56 -2.92 21.26
N GLY A 192 -21.66 -3.08 20.29
CA GLY A 192 -21.30 -1.97 19.40
C GLY A 192 -20.37 -0.91 19.99
N GLU A 193 -19.93 -1.04 21.23
CA GLU A 193 -18.94 -0.13 21.84
C GLU A 193 -17.52 -0.58 21.56
N LEU A 194 -16.62 0.40 21.37
CA LEU A 194 -15.19 0.15 21.22
C LEU A 194 -14.56 -0.10 22.58
N GLY A 195 -14.00 -1.29 22.79
CA GLY A 195 -13.31 -1.66 24.03
C GLY A 195 -12.08 -0.79 24.32
N GLN A 196 -11.51 -0.95 25.49
CA GLN A 196 -10.24 -0.31 25.84
C GLN A 196 -9.09 -0.99 25.07
N PHE A 197 -8.18 -0.21 24.53
CA PHE A 197 -7.02 -0.72 23.81
C PHE A 197 -5.88 -1.08 24.76
N LYS A 198 -5.25 -2.22 24.55
CA LYS A 198 -3.99 -2.61 25.17
C LYS A 198 -2.82 -1.88 24.50
N THR A 199 -1.78 -1.61 25.24
CA THR A 199 -0.62 -0.80 24.83
C THR A 199 0.30 -1.50 23.83
N GLY A 200 0.16 -2.81 23.64
CA GLY A 200 1.08 -3.64 22.85
C GLY A 200 1.33 -3.15 21.42
N ALA A 201 0.29 -2.70 20.70
CA ALA A 201 0.46 -2.24 19.32
C ALA A 201 1.37 -0.99 19.21
N VAL A 202 1.16 0.00 20.09
CA VAL A 202 1.97 1.23 20.11
C VAL A 202 3.39 0.93 20.55
N ARG A 203 3.55 0.08 21.58
CA ARG A 203 4.89 -0.35 22.03
C ARG A 203 5.65 -1.03 20.91
N LEU A 204 5.02 -1.97 20.19
CA LEU A 204 5.65 -2.67 19.07
C LEU A 204 6.07 -1.70 17.97
N ALA A 205 5.24 -0.71 17.65
CA ALA A 205 5.56 0.30 16.66
C ALA A 205 6.75 1.17 17.05
N ILE A 206 6.84 1.60 18.33
CA ILE A 206 7.98 2.37 18.84
C ILE A 206 9.26 1.52 18.80
N GLU A 207 9.18 0.25 19.22
CA GLU A 207 10.33 -0.66 19.30
C GLU A 207 10.89 -1.02 17.92
N THR A 208 10.02 -1.17 16.92
CA THR A 208 10.43 -1.59 15.56
C THR A 208 10.55 -0.43 14.57
N GLY A 209 10.10 0.77 14.93
CA GLY A 209 10.11 1.94 14.05
C GLY A 209 9.13 1.86 12.88
N VAL A 210 8.19 0.89 12.88
CA VAL A 210 7.22 0.73 11.80
C VAL A 210 5.94 1.54 12.04
N PRO A 211 5.22 1.98 10.99
CA PRO A 211 3.98 2.72 11.15
C PRO A 211 2.83 1.84 11.64
N ILE A 212 1.89 2.46 12.36
CA ILE A 212 0.55 1.90 12.61
C ILE A 212 -0.43 2.49 11.60
N VAL A 213 -1.19 1.62 10.92
CA VAL A 213 -2.34 2.03 10.12
C VAL A 213 -3.62 1.70 10.90
N PRO A 214 -4.36 2.71 11.38
CA PRO A 214 -5.63 2.49 12.05
C PRO A 214 -6.74 2.17 11.05
N MET A 215 -7.63 1.26 11.41
CA MET A 215 -8.79 0.87 10.60
C MET A 215 -10.01 0.65 11.47
N ALA A 216 -11.18 0.92 10.94
CA ALA A 216 -12.44 0.51 11.55
C ALA A 216 -13.24 -0.37 10.59
N ILE A 217 -13.70 -1.53 11.07
CA ILE A 217 -14.65 -2.42 10.39
C ILE A 217 -16.05 -2.16 10.96
N ILE A 218 -17.02 -1.96 10.09
CA ILE A 218 -18.40 -1.62 10.43
C ILE A 218 -19.35 -2.63 9.78
N GLY A 219 -20.27 -3.20 10.57
CA GLY A 219 -21.31 -4.14 10.11
C GLY A 219 -20.90 -5.61 10.11
N SER A 220 -19.69 -5.96 10.52
CA SER A 220 -19.24 -7.35 10.61
C SER A 220 -19.96 -8.14 11.72
N ASP A 221 -20.39 -7.48 12.79
CA ASP A 221 -21.23 -8.01 13.86
C ASP A 221 -22.58 -8.52 13.34
N LYS A 222 -23.14 -7.85 12.32
CA LYS A 222 -24.38 -8.25 11.65
C LYS A 222 -24.13 -9.39 10.64
N ALA A 223 -22.97 -9.38 9.98
CA ALA A 223 -22.57 -10.41 9.02
C ALA A 223 -22.36 -11.77 9.69
N LEU A 224 -21.69 -11.81 10.83
CA LEU A 224 -21.53 -12.99 11.68
C LEU A 224 -21.53 -12.56 13.15
N PRO A 225 -22.71 -12.59 13.81
CA PRO A 225 -22.84 -12.23 15.22
C PRO A 225 -21.98 -13.10 16.14
N LYS A 226 -21.65 -12.60 17.32
CA LYS A 226 -20.93 -13.37 18.35
C LYS A 226 -21.76 -14.61 18.74
N GLY A 227 -21.17 -15.81 18.60
CA GLY A 227 -21.86 -17.08 18.80
C GLY A 227 -22.72 -17.56 17.63
N GLY A 228 -22.86 -16.77 16.58
CA GLY A 228 -23.53 -17.18 15.35
C GLY A 228 -22.69 -18.17 14.53
N LEU A 229 -23.36 -19.17 13.93
CA LEU A 229 -22.73 -20.16 13.04
C LEU A 229 -23.01 -19.88 11.55
N VAL A 230 -23.99 -19.03 11.27
CA VAL A 230 -24.43 -18.76 9.89
C VAL A 230 -24.12 -17.32 9.52
N MET A 231 -23.41 -17.15 8.42
CA MET A 231 -23.11 -15.84 7.83
C MET A 231 -24.37 -15.26 7.19
N LYS A 232 -24.65 -13.99 7.46
CA LYS A 232 -25.84 -13.29 6.92
C LYS A 232 -25.41 -12.29 5.87
N PRO A 233 -26.10 -12.20 4.73
CA PRO A 233 -25.91 -11.13 3.77
C PRO A 233 -26.22 -9.78 4.46
N THR A 234 -25.25 -8.90 4.48
CA THR A 234 -25.38 -7.54 5.01
C THR A 234 -24.31 -6.65 4.42
N GLN A 235 -24.46 -5.36 4.55
CA GLN A 235 -23.41 -4.44 4.12
C GLN A 235 -22.32 -4.35 5.18
N VAL A 236 -21.07 -4.57 4.76
CA VAL A 236 -19.88 -4.37 5.60
C VAL A 236 -18.95 -3.39 4.91
N PHE A 237 -18.35 -2.51 5.66
CA PHE A 237 -17.35 -1.60 5.10
C PHE A 237 -16.22 -1.35 6.08
N ALA A 238 -15.07 -0.93 5.53
CA ALA A 238 -13.90 -0.53 6.28
C ALA A 238 -13.60 0.95 6.03
N ARG A 239 -13.13 1.65 7.06
CA ARG A 239 -12.49 2.96 6.93
C ARG A 239 -11.07 2.86 7.40
N VAL A 240 -10.14 3.28 6.55
CA VAL A 240 -8.70 3.19 6.79
C VAL A 240 -8.16 4.59 7.06
N GLY A 241 -7.51 4.77 8.19
CA GLY A 241 -6.88 6.04 8.57
C GLY A 241 -5.48 6.19 7.98
N ASP A 242 -4.87 7.32 8.26
CA ASP A 242 -3.51 7.62 7.86
C ASP A 242 -2.49 6.80 8.65
N PRO A 243 -1.34 6.43 8.07
CA PRO A 243 -0.24 5.84 8.80
C PRO A 243 0.26 6.77 9.90
N ILE A 244 0.47 6.24 11.09
CA ILE A 244 0.98 6.95 12.27
C ILE A 244 2.39 6.46 12.54
N TYR A 245 3.36 7.37 12.56
CA TYR A 245 4.76 7.11 12.84
C TYR A 245 5.11 7.55 14.27
N TYR A 246 5.88 6.71 14.97
CA TYR A 246 6.33 6.97 16.35
C TYR A 246 7.86 7.14 16.43
N ASP A 247 8.51 7.49 15.34
CA ASP A 247 9.96 7.64 15.15
C ASP A 247 10.62 8.65 16.09
N LYS A 248 9.84 9.59 16.65
CA LYS A 248 10.29 10.54 17.67
C LYS A 248 10.43 9.97 19.08
N TYR A 249 9.95 8.74 19.31
CA TYR A 249 10.00 8.08 20.62
C TYR A 249 11.10 7.00 20.62
N ASP A 250 11.88 6.96 21.70
CA ASP A 250 12.86 5.91 21.98
C ASP A 250 12.26 4.93 23.00
N ILE A 251 12.18 3.65 22.65
CA ILE A 251 11.57 2.62 23.51
C ILE A 251 12.25 2.54 24.90
N ASN A 252 13.55 2.85 24.98
CA ASN A 252 14.31 2.80 26.22
C ASN A 252 14.10 4.05 27.13
N LYS A 253 13.42 5.08 26.63
CA LYS A 253 13.22 6.35 27.33
C LYS A 253 11.75 6.71 27.50
N VAL A 254 10.85 6.16 26.68
CA VAL A 254 9.43 6.44 26.73
C VAL A 254 8.81 5.81 27.98
N SER A 255 8.02 6.59 28.72
CA SER A 255 7.33 6.10 29.92
C SER A 255 6.11 5.24 29.56
N TYR A 256 5.67 4.39 30.50
CA TYR A 256 4.40 3.65 30.33
C TYR A 256 3.21 4.60 30.18
N GLU A 257 3.20 5.70 30.89
CA GLU A 257 2.16 6.73 30.82
C GLU A 257 2.09 7.35 29.43
N ASP A 258 3.23 7.61 28.79
CA ASP A 258 3.28 8.13 27.41
C ASP A 258 2.73 7.09 26.42
N ILE A 259 3.16 5.83 26.54
CA ILE A 259 2.63 4.74 25.69
C ILE A 259 1.12 4.59 25.90
N ARG A 260 0.62 4.70 27.13
CA ARG A 260 -0.82 4.65 27.43
C ARG A 260 -1.55 5.80 26.74
N LYS A 261 -1.05 7.02 26.84
CA LYS A 261 -1.60 8.22 26.19
C LYS A 261 -1.66 8.05 24.66
N LEU A 262 -0.56 7.62 24.04
CA LEU A 262 -0.51 7.34 22.60
C LEU A 262 -1.50 6.25 22.18
N THR A 263 -1.72 5.26 23.05
CA THR A 263 -2.70 4.19 22.81
C THR A 263 -4.13 4.72 22.88
N ASP A 264 -4.42 5.64 23.79
CA ASP A 264 -5.74 6.26 23.91
C ASP A 264 -6.01 7.21 22.72
N GLU A 265 -4.99 7.92 22.23
CA GLU A 265 -5.06 8.69 20.98
C GLU A 265 -5.37 7.78 19.78
N LEU A 266 -4.68 6.64 19.67
CA LEU A 266 -4.96 5.64 18.62
C LEU A 266 -6.40 5.09 18.71
N ARG A 267 -6.89 4.83 19.93
CA ARG A 267 -8.27 4.38 20.16
C ARG A 267 -9.28 5.45 19.70
N THR A 268 -9.02 6.72 19.99
CA THR A 268 -9.85 7.84 19.52
C THR A 268 -9.91 7.88 18.01
N ILE A 269 -8.79 7.75 17.31
CA ILE A 269 -8.74 7.69 15.83
C ILE A 269 -9.59 6.52 15.29
N VAL A 270 -9.50 5.33 15.88
CA VAL A 270 -10.31 4.18 15.45
C VAL A 270 -11.80 4.41 15.75
N SER A 271 -12.17 5.10 16.83
CA SER A 271 -13.55 5.51 17.12
C SER A 271 -14.08 6.49 16.06
N GLU A 272 -13.32 7.53 15.75
CA GLU A 272 -13.66 8.48 14.70
C GLU A 272 -13.82 7.83 13.31
N LEU A 273 -12.94 6.88 12.98
CA LEU A 273 -13.06 6.07 11.77
C LEU A 273 -14.36 5.26 11.78
N ARG A 274 -14.71 4.66 12.91
CA ARG A 274 -15.94 3.87 13.07
C ARG A 274 -17.18 4.74 12.90
N GLU A 275 -17.20 5.91 13.52
CA GLU A 275 -18.29 6.88 13.48
C GLU A 275 -18.35 7.64 12.15
N GLY A 276 -17.23 7.75 11.43
CA GLY A 276 -17.11 8.46 10.16
C GLY A 276 -16.84 9.96 10.32
N THR A 277 -16.33 10.34 11.48
CA THR A 277 -15.93 11.71 11.84
C THR A 277 -14.46 12.00 11.55
N TYR A 278 -13.64 10.97 11.40
CA TYR A 278 -12.20 11.09 11.16
C TYR A 278 -11.87 12.01 9.97
N GLY A 279 -11.08 13.03 10.26
CA GLY A 279 -10.60 13.99 9.25
C GLY A 279 -11.63 15.01 8.79
N LYS A 280 -12.77 15.14 9.44
CA LYS A 280 -13.78 16.16 9.18
C LYS A 280 -13.54 17.41 10.01
N THR A 281 -13.86 18.56 9.41
CA THR A 281 -13.84 19.85 10.11
C THR A 281 -15.04 19.99 11.06
N GLU A 282 -14.98 20.92 11.99
CA GLU A 282 -16.09 21.22 12.90
C GLU A 282 -17.36 21.61 12.12
N GLU A 283 -17.23 22.34 11.01
CA GLU A 283 -18.34 22.72 10.12
C GLU A 283 -18.99 21.49 9.48
N GLU A 284 -18.17 20.57 8.93
CA GLU A 284 -18.66 19.31 8.34
C GLU A 284 -19.33 18.39 9.37
N LEU A 285 -18.85 18.40 10.64
CA LEU A 285 -19.46 17.66 11.74
C LEU A 285 -20.80 18.26 12.14
N ALA A 286 -20.91 19.60 12.17
CA ALA A 286 -22.17 20.28 12.44
C ALA A 286 -23.22 20.03 11.34
N GLU A 287 -22.82 19.99 10.07
CA GLU A 287 -23.70 19.63 8.96
C GLU A 287 -24.20 18.17 9.05
N LEU A 288 -23.32 17.25 9.46
CA LEU A 288 -23.69 15.83 9.66
C LEU A 288 -24.69 15.65 10.80
N ALA A 289 -24.52 16.39 11.90
CA ALA A 289 -25.43 16.32 13.05
C ALA A 289 -26.85 16.83 12.72
N GLN A 290 -26.99 17.69 11.70
CA GLN A 290 -28.27 18.23 11.25
C GLN A 290 -28.96 17.35 10.19
N GLN A 291 -28.27 16.33 9.63
CA GLN A 291 -28.86 15.44 8.64
C GLN A 291 -29.71 14.37 9.35
N PRO A 292 -31.02 14.28 9.05
CA PRO A 292 -31.87 13.22 9.60
C PRO A 292 -31.36 11.85 9.14
N GLU A 293 -31.40 10.85 10.00
CA GLU A 293 -31.14 9.45 9.64
C GLU A 293 -31.96 9.07 8.40
N LYS A 294 -31.33 9.09 7.24
CA LYS A 294 -32.01 8.64 6.01
C LYS A 294 -32.18 7.11 6.10
N LYS A 295 -33.40 6.66 6.40
CA LYS A 295 -33.82 5.31 6.00
C LYS A 295 -33.75 5.24 4.47
N GLU A 296 -32.64 4.71 3.96
CA GLU A 296 -32.48 4.53 2.51
C GLU A 296 -33.51 3.52 2.00
N SER A 297 -34.50 4.01 1.26
CA SER A 297 -35.37 3.15 0.45
C SER A 297 -34.54 2.51 -0.67
N PHE A 298 -34.81 1.22 -0.97
CA PHE A 298 -34.12 0.52 -2.05
C PHE A 298 -34.27 1.27 -3.37
N ASN A 299 -33.15 1.71 -3.94
CA ASN A 299 -33.09 2.40 -5.21
C ASN A 299 -32.33 1.56 -6.23
N ILE A 300 -33.04 0.99 -7.20
CA ILE A 300 -32.49 0.07 -8.20
C ILE A 300 -31.38 0.73 -9.06
N LYS A 301 -31.50 2.02 -9.36
CA LYS A 301 -30.48 2.76 -10.14
C LYS A 301 -29.19 2.91 -9.32
N LYS A 302 -29.33 3.23 -8.02
CA LYS A 302 -28.20 3.29 -7.08
C LYS A 302 -27.57 1.92 -6.93
N TRP A 303 -28.39 0.87 -6.76
CA TRP A 303 -27.92 -0.50 -6.65
C TRP A 303 -27.15 -0.94 -7.91
N PHE A 304 -27.67 -0.68 -9.10
CA PHE A 304 -27.00 -1.04 -10.38
C PHE A 304 -25.69 -0.27 -10.55
N LYS A 305 -25.65 1.02 -10.21
CA LYS A 305 -24.42 1.81 -10.20
C LYS A 305 -23.38 1.25 -9.22
N ASP A 306 -23.80 0.93 -8.01
CA ASP A 306 -22.95 0.38 -6.97
C ASP A 306 -22.42 -1.02 -7.35
N PHE A 307 -23.27 -1.86 -7.98
CA PHE A 307 -22.88 -3.16 -8.51
C PHE A 307 -21.84 -3.03 -9.64
N THR A 308 -22.08 -2.14 -10.59
CA THR A 308 -21.15 -1.89 -11.71
C THR A 308 -19.81 -1.37 -11.18
N MET A 309 -19.82 -0.40 -10.29
CA MET A 309 -18.61 0.12 -9.67
C MET A 309 -17.90 -0.96 -8.84
N GLY A 310 -18.64 -1.79 -8.13
CA GLY A 310 -18.10 -2.94 -7.39
C GLY A 310 -17.41 -3.95 -8.31
N ALA A 311 -17.98 -4.23 -9.47
CA ALA A 311 -17.36 -5.10 -10.48
C ALA A 311 -16.05 -4.52 -11.01
N LEU A 312 -16.04 -3.22 -11.35
CA LEU A 312 -14.83 -2.53 -11.82
C LEU A 312 -13.72 -2.54 -10.76
N TRP A 313 -14.06 -2.28 -9.49
CA TRP A 313 -13.12 -2.39 -8.38
C TRP A 313 -12.62 -3.83 -8.16
N THR A 314 -13.47 -4.85 -8.43
CA THR A 314 -13.05 -6.24 -8.32
C THR A 314 -12.00 -6.58 -9.39
N ILE A 315 -12.17 -6.10 -10.61
CA ILE A 315 -11.18 -6.25 -11.68
C ILE A 315 -9.87 -5.56 -11.28
N ASP A 316 -9.95 -4.32 -10.82
CA ASP A 316 -8.81 -3.51 -10.41
C ASP A 316 -8.03 -4.16 -9.26
N ASP A 317 -8.71 -4.60 -8.21
CA ASP A 317 -8.11 -5.30 -7.07
C ASP A 317 -7.49 -6.64 -7.47
N THR A 318 -8.12 -7.37 -8.40
CA THR A 318 -7.59 -8.64 -8.90
C THR A 318 -6.29 -8.42 -9.66
N TRP A 319 -6.26 -7.40 -10.50
CA TRP A 319 -5.06 -7.01 -11.23
C TRP A 319 -3.93 -6.59 -10.28
N TYR A 320 -4.24 -5.75 -9.32
CA TYR A 320 -3.27 -5.33 -8.32
C TYR A 320 -2.77 -6.50 -7.46
N GLY A 321 -3.67 -7.40 -7.08
CA GLY A 321 -3.32 -8.65 -6.40
C GLY A 321 -2.38 -9.51 -7.24
N LEU A 322 -2.61 -9.63 -8.55
CA LEU A 322 -1.71 -10.33 -9.47
C LEU A 322 -0.31 -9.71 -9.48
N LEU A 323 -0.21 -8.39 -9.59
CA LEU A 323 1.09 -7.71 -9.55
C LEU A 323 1.84 -7.95 -8.24
N ARG A 324 1.12 -8.00 -7.12
CA ARG A 324 1.70 -8.33 -5.81
C ARG A 324 2.15 -9.79 -5.72
N ALA A 325 1.36 -10.72 -6.24
CA ALA A 325 1.78 -12.12 -6.32
C ALA A 325 3.05 -12.27 -7.14
N LEU A 326 3.10 -11.65 -8.31
CA LEU A 326 4.28 -11.68 -9.18
C LEU A 326 5.51 -11.03 -8.50
N GLU A 327 5.32 -10.01 -7.66
CA GLU A 327 6.40 -9.42 -6.86
C GLU A 327 7.01 -10.44 -5.88
N GLU A 328 6.16 -11.22 -5.20
CA GLU A 328 6.62 -12.26 -4.29
C GLU A 328 7.43 -13.36 -4.99
N PHE A 329 7.17 -13.57 -6.28
CA PHE A 329 7.90 -14.54 -7.12
C PHE A 329 9.09 -13.92 -7.86
N GLY A 330 9.37 -12.63 -7.65
CA GLY A 330 10.41 -11.93 -8.40
C GLY A 330 10.11 -11.73 -9.89
N LEU A 331 8.87 -11.97 -10.32
CA LEU A 331 8.43 -11.90 -11.72
C LEU A 331 7.71 -10.59 -12.06
N ARG A 332 7.44 -9.74 -11.08
CA ARG A 332 6.68 -8.49 -11.28
C ARG A 332 7.32 -7.59 -12.32
N ASP A 333 8.62 -7.35 -12.19
CA ASP A 333 9.34 -6.44 -13.09
C ASP A 333 9.33 -6.94 -14.55
N GLN A 334 9.52 -8.26 -14.78
CA GLN A 334 9.45 -8.85 -16.11
C GLN A 334 8.05 -8.73 -16.71
N PHE A 335 7.04 -9.04 -15.91
CA PHE A 335 5.64 -8.96 -16.34
C PHE A 335 5.23 -7.51 -16.63
N GLN A 336 5.54 -6.58 -15.73
CA GLN A 336 5.26 -5.16 -15.94
C GLN A 336 6.01 -4.62 -17.15
N LYS A 337 7.28 -5.00 -17.36
CA LYS A 337 8.04 -4.62 -18.53
C LYS A 337 7.40 -5.13 -19.83
N LEU A 338 6.89 -6.37 -19.83
CA LEU A 338 6.17 -6.95 -20.97
C LEU A 338 4.91 -6.14 -21.31
N VAL A 339 4.04 -5.90 -20.32
CA VAL A 339 2.80 -5.13 -20.51
C VAL A 339 3.10 -3.69 -20.90
N TYR A 340 4.10 -3.06 -20.25
CA TYR A 340 4.56 -1.72 -20.59
C TYR A 340 5.05 -1.64 -22.05
N THR A 341 5.80 -2.64 -22.50
CA THR A 341 6.29 -2.68 -23.89
C THR A 341 5.14 -2.85 -24.89
N ILE A 342 4.22 -3.76 -24.62
CA ILE A 342 3.07 -3.99 -25.53
C ILE A 342 2.16 -2.76 -25.61
N SER A 343 1.79 -2.20 -24.45
CA SER A 343 0.93 -1.00 -24.41
C SER A 343 1.67 0.23 -24.96
N GLY A 344 2.95 0.35 -24.67
CA GLY A 344 3.80 1.42 -25.20
C GLY A 344 3.92 1.37 -26.70
N GLU A 345 4.02 0.17 -27.30
CA GLU A 345 4.04 0.01 -28.77
C GLU A 345 2.75 0.53 -29.42
N ILE A 346 1.61 0.23 -28.82
CA ILE A 346 0.32 0.72 -29.30
C ILE A 346 0.27 2.25 -29.21
N VAL A 347 0.64 2.82 -28.07
CA VAL A 347 0.67 4.28 -27.87
C VAL A 347 1.68 4.94 -28.79
N HIS A 348 2.89 4.37 -28.91
CA HIS A 348 3.93 4.91 -29.80
C HIS A 348 3.47 4.98 -31.27
N ARG A 349 2.78 3.95 -31.78
CA ARG A 349 2.25 3.97 -33.14
C ARG A 349 1.14 4.99 -33.33
N LEU A 350 0.27 5.11 -32.33
CA LEU A 350 -0.77 6.15 -32.32
C LEU A 350 -0.15 7.55 -32.28
N ASP A 351 0.87 7.75 -31.44
CA ASP A 351 1.58 9.02 -31.33
C ASP A 351 2.27 9.40 -32.66
N GLN A 352 2.92 8.44 -33.34
CA GLN A 352 3.57 8.70 -34.62
C GLN A 352 2.60 9.23 -35.69
N VAL A 353 1.34 8.81 -35.65
CA VAL A 353 0.33 9.20 -36.64
C VAL A 353 -0.48 10.39 -36.18
N MET A 354 -0.88 10.43 -34.92
CA MET A 354 -1.87 11.39 -34.39
C MET A 354 -1.28 12.51 -33.57
N ILE A 355 -0.18 12.24 -32.86
CA ILE A 355 0.47 13.19 -31.92
C ILE A 355 1.99 13.06 -32.05
N PRO A 356 2.56 13.47 -33.18
CA PRO A 356 3.98 13.26 -33.46
C PRO A 356 4.88 13.93 -32.42
N TYR A 357 5.94 13.23 -32.05
CA TYR A 357 6.93 13.78 -31.14
C TYR A 357 8.36 13.55 -31.61
N LYS A 358 9.30 14.38 -31.13
CA LYS A 358 10.75 14.20 -31.31
C LYS A 358 11.42 14.06 -29.95
N ALA A 359 12.25 13.01 -29.78
CA ALA A 359 13.15 12.85 -28.67
C ALA A 359 14.56 13.30 -29.12
N ILE A 360 15.15 14.26 -28.43
CA ILE A 360 16.44 14.88 -28.79
C ILE A 360 17.44 14.60 -27.67
N ASP A 361 18.62 14.12 -28.02
CA ASP A 361 19.78 13.91 -27.15
C ASP A 361 19.56 12.90 -25.99
N PHE A 362 18.56 12.00 -26.09
CA PHE A 362 18.27 11.00 -25.05
C PHE A 362 19.43 10.01 -24.91
N ASP A 363 19.97 9.50 -26.01
CA ASP A 363 21.11 8.59 -26.06
C ASP A 363 22.39 9.18 -25.48
N LYS A 364 22.52 10.51 -25.54
CA LYS A 364 23.67 11.27 -25.08
C LYS A 364 23.63 11.54 -23.57
N TYR A 365 22.46 11.89 -23.01
CA TYR A 365 22.36 12.42 -21.65
C TYR A 365 21.61 11.54 -20.65
N LEU A 366 20.83 10.56 -21.12
CA LEU A 366 20.18 9.63 -20.21
C LEU A 366 21.09 8.44 -19.89
N PRO A 367 21.14 7.98 -18.63
CA PRO A 367 22.02 6.88 -18.24
C PRO A 367 21.56 5.56 -18.86
N LYS A 368 22.52 4.84 -19.47
CA LYS A 368 22.26 3.50 -20.05
C LYS A 368 21.95 2.47 -18.98
N THR A 369 22.57 2.59 -17.82
CA THR A 369 22.43 1.70 -16.66
C THR A 369 22.49 2.51 -15.37
N GLY A 370 22.16 1.89 -14.24
CA GLY A 370 22.22 2.53 -12.93
C GLY A 370 21.03 3.43 -12.61
N PRO A 371 20.90 3.85 -11.36
CA PRO A 371 19.81 4.71 -10.89
C PRO A 371 20.05 6.18 -11.23
N ALA A 372 18.96 6.93 -11.36
CA ALA A 372 19.00 8.39 -11.42
C ALA A 372 17.62 8.97 -11.02
N VAL A 373 17.61 10.22 -10.57
CA VAL A 373 16.40 11.03 -10.51
C VAL A 373 16.23 11.70 -11.86
N LEU A 374 15.06 11.59 -12.46
CA LEU A 374 14.69 12.25 -13.71
C LEU A 374 13.79 13.43 -13.40
N CYS A 375 14.20 14.64 -13.70
CA CYS A 375 13.38 15.84 -13.56
C CYS A 375 12.93 16.36 -14.92
N THR A 376 11.66 16.67 -15.04
CA THR A 376 11.06 17.16 -16.29
C THR A 376 10.08 18.29 -16.03
N THR A 377 9.86 19.14 -17.03
CA THR A 377 8.78 20.13 -17.02
C THR A 377 7.43 19.46 -17.10
N HIS A 378 6.40 20.12 -16.60
CA HIS A 378 5.03 19.57 -16.57
C HIS A 378 4.02 20.55 -17.19
N ASN A 379 3.90 20.50 -18.52
CA ASN A 379 3.05 21.42 -19.28
C ASN A 379 1.61 20.88 -19.41
N SER A 380 1.46 19.56 -19.40
CA SER A 380 0.20 18.86 -19.66
C SER A 380 0.11 17.54 -18.91
N GLU A 381 -1.09 17.07 -18.63
CA GLU A 381 -1.29 15.69 -18.11
C GLU A 381 -0.84 14.62 -19.14
N TRP A 382 -0.71 14.98 -20.42
CA TRP A 382 -0.19 14.11 -21.48
C TRP A 382 1.33 13.84 -21.34
N ASP A 383 2.06 14.70 -20.67
CA ASP A 383 3.51 14.56 -20.45
C ASP A 383 3.89 13.21 -19.86
N VAL A 384 3.08 12.71 -18.93
CA VAL A 384 3.31 11.45 -18.21
C VAL A 384 3.35 10.27 -19.18
N ILE A 385 2.39 10.23 -20.11
CA ILE A 385 2.26 9.17 -21.11
C ILE A 385 3.35 9.31 -22.17
N LEU A 386 3.51 10.51 -22.70
CA LEU A 386 4.46 10.81 -23.76
C LEU A 386 5.91 10.57 -23.32
N LEU A 387 6.28 10.99 -22.10
CA LEU A 387 7.61 10.77 -21.55
C LEU A 387 7.90 9.28 -21.39
N ALA A 388 6.95 8.53 -20.80
CA ALA A 388 7.08 7.10 -20.61
C ALA A 388 7.28 6.38 -21.95
N THR A 389 6.46 6.69 -22.95
CA THR A 389 6.56 6.13 -24.30
C THR A 389 7.87 6.53 -24.97
N SER A 390 8.24 7.80 -24.90
CA SER A 390 9.45 8.30 -25.58
C SER A 390 10.73 7.65 -25.05
N ILE A 391 10.86 7.44 -23.73
CA ILE A 391 12.07 6.86 -23.13
C ILE A 391 12.22 5.37 -23.47
N ILE A 392 11.12 4.60 -23.58
CA ILE A 392 11.23 3.17 -23.91
C ILE A 392 11.52 2.91 -25.38
N TYR A 393 11.09 3.82 -26.30
CA TYR A 393 11.29 3.67 -27.74
C TYR A 393 12.51 4.39 -28.29
N ASN A 394 13.09 5.33 -27.54
CA ASN A 394 14.35 5.98 -27.92
C ASN A 394 15.50 5.48 -27.03
N PRO A 395 16.73 5.34 -27.55
CA PRO A 395 17.87 5.02 -26.68
C PRO A 395 17.97 5.98 -25.49
N PRO A 396 18.26 5.47 -24.29
CA PRO A 396 18.76 4.13 -23.94
C PRO A 396 17.69 3.07 -23.69
N ARG A 397 16.42 3.32 -23.99
CA ARG A 397 15.30 2.35 -23.89
C ARG A 397 15.10 1.81 -22.48
N ARG A 398 14.92 2.72 -21.53
CA ARG A 398 14.74 2.38 -20.12
C ARG A 398 13.30 2.60 -19.66
N VAL A 399 12.90 1.81 -18.67
CA VAL A 399 11.65 2.01 -17.94
C VAL A 399 11.85 3.09 -16.88
N ILE A 400 10.86 3.95 -16.69
CA ILE A 400 10.83 4.97 -15.64
C ILE A 400 9.70 4.71 -14.66
N TYR A 401 9.95 5.03 -13.39
CA TYR A 401 8.94 5.05 -12.35
C TYR A 401 8.51 6.49 -12.10
N GLN A 402 7.20 6.77 -12.19
CA GLN A 402 6.69 8.14 -12.13
C GLN A 402 5.83 8.37 -10.89
N MET A 403 6.09 9.47 -10.19
CA MET A 403 5.19 9.95 -9.13
C MET A 403 3.93 10.53 -9.77
N SER A 404 2.78 10.01 -9.39
CA SER A 404 1.49 10.44 -9.93
C SER A 404 0.51 10.83 -8.82
N LYS A 405 -0.39 11.78 -9.13
CA LYS A 405 -1.38 12.28 -8.18
C LYS A 405 -2.23 11.14 -7.61
N GLN A 406 -2.27 11.04 -6.29
CA GLN A 406 -2.98 9.97 -5.57
C GLN A 406 -4.45 9.80 -5.99
N SER A 407 -5.14 10.88 -6.38
CA SER A 407 -6.54 10.78 -6.80
C SER A 407 -6.77 9.88 -8.03
N LEU A 408 -5.76 9.69 -8.90
CA LEU A 408 -5.85 8.80 -10.05
C LEU A 408 -5.95 7.32 -9.62
N PHE A 409 -5.31 6.97 -8.52
CA PHE A 409 -5.34 5.61 -7.95
C PHE A 409 -6.69 5.26 -7.30
N LYS A 410 -7.60 6.23 -7.18
CA LYS A 410 -8.98 6.03 -6.68
C LYS A 410 -9.98 5.73 -7.79
N ILE A 411 -9.55 5.70 -9.05
CA ILE A 411 -10.40 5.41 -10.20
C ILE A 411 -10.10 3.98 -10.64
N PRO A 412 -11.06 3.03 -10.54
CA PRO A 412 -10.85 1.66 -10.97
C PRO A 412 -10.47 1.62 -12.46
N ILE A 413 -9.72 0.60 -12.86
CA ILE A 413 -9.11 0.44 -14.19
C ILE A 413 -7.97 1.44 -14.44
N VAL A 414 -8.16 2.75 -14.16
CA VAL A 414 -7.06 3.73 -14.23
C VAL A 414 -5.97 3.36 -13.24
N ASN A 415 -6.34 3.02 -12.01
CA ASN A 415 -5.41 2.55 -10.99
C ASN A 415 -4.61 1.32 -11.47
N ALA A 416 -5.28 0.28 -11.97
CA ALA A 416 -4.61 -0.90 -12.53
C ALA A 416 -3.67 -0.53 -13.68
N TRP A 417 -4.12 0.32 -14.59
CA TRP A 417 -3.34 0.73 -15.76
C TRP A 417 -2.09 1.51 -15.40
N ILE A 418 -2.22 2.59 -14.58
CA ILE A 418 -1.07 3.42 -14.21
C ILE A 418 -0.05 2.68 -13.34
N ARG A 419 -0.50 1.78 -12.44
CA ARG A 419 0.41 0.92 -11.65
C ARG A 419 1.20 -0.03 -12.53
N ASN A 420 0.56 -0.56 -13.55
CA ASN A 420 1.23 -1.42 -14.51
C ASN A 420 2.27 -0.66 -15.35
N HIS A 421 2.09 0.65 -15.49
CA HIS A 421 3.05 1.56 -16.13
C HIS A 421 4.00 2.23 -15.13
N HIS A 422 4.27 1.58 -14.01
CA HIS A 422 5.24 1.98 -13.00
C HIS A 422 4.94 3.34 -12.34
N ALA A 423 3.66 3.76 -12.33
CA ALA A 423 3.26 4.92 -11.54
C ALA A 423 3.05 4.54 -10.08
N PHE A 424 3.42 5.43 -9.18
CA PHE A 424 3.16 5.29 -7.75
C PHE A 424 2.56 6.59 -7.17
N PRO A 425 1.70 6.46 -6.14
CA PRO A 425 0.93 7.59 -5.64
C PRO A 425 1.79 8.63 -4.91
N LEU A 426 1.48 9.91 -5.08
CA LEU A 426 2.04 11.04 -4.36
C LEU A 426 0.93 11.89 -3.75
N LYS A 427 1.02 12.17 -2.45
CA LYS A 427 0.18 13.14 -1.74
C LYS A 427 0.78 14.54 -1.89
N ARG A 428 0.11 15.39 -2.66
CA ARG A 428 0.56 16.77 -2.83
C ARG A 428 0.27 17.62 -1.59
N GLY A 429 1.20 18.49 -1.23
CA GLY A 429 1.03 19.47 -0.14
C GLY A 429 1.21 18.92 1.27
N GLN A 430 1.66 17.68 1.43
CA GLN A 430 1.99 17.07 2.72
C GLN A 430 3.37 16.41 2.64
N HIS A 431 4.04 16.23 3.79
CA HIS A 431 5.23 15.38 3.86
C HIS A 431 4.82 13.93 3.62
N ASP A 432 4.91 13.48 2.36
CA ASP A 432 4.58 12.10 1.97
C ASP A 432 5.80 11.19 2.16
N VAL A 433 5.99 10.73 3.39
CA VAL A 433 7.09 9.84 3.78
C VAL A 433 7.03 8.52 3.03
N ASP A 434 5.83 8.00 2.77
CA ASP A 434 5.65 6.70 2.08
C ASP A 434 6.14 6.78 0.63
N SER A 435 5.69 7.78 -0.12
CA SER A 435 6.12 7.98 -1.51
C SER A 435 7.62 8.27 -1.61
N TYR A 436 8.15 9.03 -0.65
CA TYR A 436 9.58 9.32 -0.59
C TYR A 436 10.41 8.06 -0.31
N ASN A 437 10.01 7.24 0.65
CA ASN A 437 10.67 5.97 0.96
C ASN A 437 10.57 4.97 -0.20
N PHE A 438 9.43 4.95 -0.89
CA PHE A 438 9.29 4.12 -2.09
C PHE A 438 10.22 4.58 -3.22
N ALA A 439 10.35 5.88 -3.43
CA ALA A 439 11.31 6.43 -4.40
C ALA A 439 12.76 6.06 -4.06
N LYS A 440 13.15 6.12 -2.78
CA LYS A 440 14.47 5.65 -2.32
C LYS A 440 14.69 4.17 -2.65
N HIS A 441 13.72 3.33 -2.35
CA HIS A 441 13.79 1.90 -2.65
C HIS A 441 13.94 1.61 -4.15
N LEU A 442 13.23 2.34 -5.01
CA LEU A 442 13.36 2.20 -6.46
C LEU A 442 14.77 2.57 -6.94
N ILE A 443 15.34 3.64 -6.39
CA ILE A 443 16.73 4.05 -6.68
C ILE A 443 17.72 2.98 -6.22
N ASP A 444 17.54 2.38 -5.03
CA ASP A 444 18.37 1.29 -4.53
C ASP A 444 18.34 0.05 -5.43
N LYS A 445 17.21 -0.20 -6.08
CA LYS A 445 17.06 -1.25 -7.11
C LYS A 445 17.65 -0.88 -8.48
N GLY A 446 18.22 0.30 -8.65
CA GLY A 446 18.85 0.73 -9.91
C GLY A 446 17.88 1.33 -10.93
N HIS A 447 16.68 1.75 -10.52
CA HIS A 447 15.68 2.32 -11.42
C HIS A 447 15.82 3.83 -11.63
N LEU A 448 15.18 4.33 -12.71
CA LEU A 448 14.97 5.75 -12.95
C LEU A 448 13.68 6.20 -12.27
N VAL A 449 13.76 7.18 -11.39
CA VAL A 449 12.58 7.76 -10.71
C VAL A 449 12.31 9.14 -11.26
N CYS A 450 11.17 9.31 -11.90
CA CYS A 450 10.75 10.57 -12.51
C CYS A 450 9.93 11.40 -11.50
N ILE A 451 10.34 12.64 -11.35
CA ILE A 451 9.70 13.65 -10.50
C ILE A 451 9.45 14.89 -11.34
N TYR A 452 8.25 15.45 -11.24
CA TYR A 452 7.88 16.74 -11.78
C TYR A 452 8.13 17.79 -10.67
N PRO A 453 9.25 18.53 -10.68
CA PRO A 453 9.60 19.38 -9.55
C PRO A 453 8.62 20.54 -9.34
N GLU A 454 7.88 20.94 -10.37
CA GLU A 454 6.81 21.94 -10.29
C GLU A 454 5.60 21.48 -9.44
N GLY A 455 5.44 20.16 -9.22
CA GLY A 455 4.34 19.57 -8.42
C GLY A 455 2.95 19.69 -9.06
N THR A 456 2.78 20.46 -10.13
CA THR A 456 1.54 20.62 -10.89
C THR A 456 1.85 21.03 -12.33
N THR A 457 0.85 20.93 -13.22
CA THR A 457 0.99 21.42 -14.60
C THR A 457 1.18 22.95 -14.61
N ASN A 458 2.17 23.40 -15.36
CA ASN A 458 2.46 24.82 -15.56
C ASN A 458 1.52 25.44 -16.63
N PRO A 459 1.59 26.78 -16.86
CA PRO A 459 0.76 27.44 -17.86
C PRO A 459 1.13 27.12 -19.32
N GLY A 460 2.31 26.51 -19.59
CA GLY A 460 2.85 26.32 -20.93
C GLY A 460 3.56 27.58 -21.48
N GLY A 461 3.86 27.57 -22.79
CA GLY A 461 4.44 28.72 -23.45
C GLY A 461 5.86 29.13 -22.97
N GLY A 462 6.63 28.17 -22.42
CA GLY A 462 8.00 28.42 -21.89
C GLY A 462 8.03 28.90 -20.45
N GLN A 463 6.89 29.01 -19.80
CA GLN A 463 6.82 29.32 -18.38
C GLN A 463 6.98 28.02 -17.58
N ILE A 464 7.81 28.06 -16.54
CA ILE A 464 7.91 26.99 -15.56
C ILE A 464 7.59 27.54 -14.17
N LEU A 465 7.03 26.70 -13.33
CA LEU A 465 6.74 27.07 -11.94
C LEU A 465 7.97 26.89 -11.05
N GLU A 466 7.87 27.39 -9.84
CA GLU A 466 8.91 27.20 -8.82
C GLU A 466 9.07 25.72 -8.47
N GLY A 467 10.32 25.26 -8.36
CA GLY A 467 10.62 23.87 -8.06
C GLY A 467 10.58 23.55 -6.57
N HIS A 468 10.01 22.40 -6.23
CA HIS A 468 10.07 21.82 -4.89
C HIS A 468 11.38 21.06 -4.67
N THR A 469 11.93 21.10 -3.45
CA THR A 469 13.24 20.53 -3.10
C THR A 469 13.28 19.00 -3.00
N GLY A 470 12.14 18.29 -3.16
CA GLY A 470 12.04 16.84 -2.97
C GLY A 470 12.96 16.01 -3.87
N ALA A 471 13.06 16.37 -5.15
CA ALA A 471 13.97 15.73 -6.10
C ALA A 471 15.45 15.91 -5.71
N MET A 472 15.81 17.11 -5.27
CA MET A 472 17.16 17.48 -4.83
C MET A 472 17.56 16.68 -3.57
N ARG A 473 16.66 16.62 -2.57
CA ARG A 473 16.87 15.83 -1.35
C ARG A 473 17.11 14.35 -1.67
N LEU A 474 16.26 13.79 -2.53
CA LEU A 474 16.36 12.38 -2.95
C LEU A 474 17.69 12.09 -3.62
N ALA A 475 18.12 12.96 -4.54
CA ALA A 475 19.37 12.79 -5.28
C ALA A 475 20.62 12.92 -4.38
N ILE A 476 20.62 13.83 -3.40
CA ILE A 476 21.69 13.97 -2.41
C ILE A 476 21.74 12.74 -1.50
N GLU A 477 20.62 12.36 -0.91
CA GLU A 477 20.54 11.22 0.04
C GLU A 477 20.97 9.91 -0.62
N LYS A 478 20.56 9.67 -1.86
CA LYS A 478 20.86 8.45 -2.59
C LYS A 478 22.13 8.54 -3.45
N GLN A 479 22.81 9.68 -3.47
CA GLN A 479 24.05 9.91 -4.20
C GLN A 479 23.94 9.55 -5.69
N VAL A 480 22.89 10.04 -6.34
CA VAL A 480 22.58 9.75 -7.76
C VAL A 480 22.49 11.04 -8.59
N PRO A 481 22.80 10.98 -9.90
CA PRO A 481 22.65 12.13 -10.77
C PRO A 481 21.19 12.54 -10.96
N ILE A 482 20.94 13.83 -11.27
CA ILE A 482 19.65 14.32 -11.73
C ILE A 482 19.71 14.52 -13.25
N CYS A 483 18.97 13.71 -13.98
CA CYS A 483 18.79 13.84 -15.43
C CYS A 483 17.67 14.82 -15.73
N LEU A 484 17.82 15.64 -16.77
CA LEU A 484 16.89 16.70 -17.12
C LEU A 484 16.28 16.48 -18.50
N ILE A 485 14.95 16.60 -18.61
CA ILE A 485 14.23 16.59 -19.89
C ILE A 485 13.26 17.78 -19.94
N GLY A 486 13.46 18.68 -20.89
CA GLY A 486 12.49 19.72 -21.22
C GLY A 486 11.43 19.17 -22.18
N ILE A 487 10.16 19.37 -21.89
CA ILE A 487 9.01 19.01 -22.75
C ILE A 487 8.41 20.30 -23.31
N THR A 488 8.11 20.32 -24.60
CA THR A 488 7.53 21.47 -25.29
C THR A 488 6.41 21.01 -26.21
N GLY A 489 5.26 21.70 -26.21
CA GLY A 489 4.16 21.50 -27.16
C GLY A 489 3.04 20.59 -26.66
N THR A 490 3.20 19.91 -25.54
CA THR A 490 2.15 19.05 -24.96
C THR A 490 0.95 19.85 -24.45
N GLU A 491 1.16 21.09 -24.05
CA GLU A 491 0.09 22.03 -23.68
C GLU A 491 -0.88 22.34 -24.84
N ASP A 492 -0.39 22.26 -26.09
CA ASP A 492 -1.24 22.41 -27.28
C ASP A 492 -1.97 21.10 -27.63
N THR A 493 -1.31 19.96 -27.31
CA THR A 493 -1.85 18.63 -27.55
C THR A 493 -2.97 18.30 -26.58
N TYR A 494 -2.79 18.58 -25.29
CA TYR A 494 -3.80 18.39 -24.26
C TYR A 494 -3.81 19.58 -23.30
N PRO A 495 -4.51 20.66 -23.67
CA PRO A 495 -4.61 21.86 -22.85
C PRO A 495 -5.22 21.57 -21.47
N LYS A 496 -4.82 22.35 -20.48
CA LYS A 496 -5.38 22.25 -19.12
C LYS A 496 -6.92 22.38 -19.17
N HIS A 497 -7.63 21.44 -18.55
CA HIS A 497 -9.10 21.32 -18.56
C HIS A 497 -9.72 20.90 -19.91
N ALA A 498 -8.96 20.55 -20.93
CA ALA A 498 -9.51 19.96 -22.14
C ALA A 498 -10.18 18.61 -21.84
N LYS A 499 -11.23 18.27 -22.58
CA LYS A 499 -11.92 16.97 -22.48
C LYS A 499 -11.41 15.96 -23.51
N MET A 500 -10.70 16.43 -24.54
CA MET A 500 -10.18 15.62 -25.64
C MET A 500 -8.79 16.10 -26.04
N LEU A 501 -8.00 15.20 -26.62
CA LEU A 501 -6.70 15.50 -27.22
C LEU A 501 -6.88 16.29 -28.52
N ASN A 502 -6.00 17.26 -28.77
CA ASN A 502 -5.86 17.94 -30.03
C ASN A 502 -4.85 17.16 -30.89
N PHE A 503 -5.33 16.42 -31.86
CA PHE A 503 -4.51 15.63 -32.75
C PHE A 503 -3.66 16.51 -33.70
N TYR A 504 -2.57 15.92 -34.23
CA TYR A 504 -1.65 16.52 -35.18
C TYR A 504 -0.85 17.72 -34.62
N ARG A 505 -0.77 17.87 -33.32
CA ARG A 505 0.11 18.82 -32.65
C ARG A 505 1.41 18.11 -32.27
N GLY A 506 2.54 18.64 -32.74
CA GLY A 506 3.85 18.07 -32.45
C GLY A 506 4.37 18.46 -31.07
N SER A 507 5.08 17.53 -30.45
CA SER A 507 5.77 17.76 -29.17
C SER A 507 7.26 17.47 -29.27
N ILE A 508 8.09 18.16 -28.50
CA ILE A 508 9.54 17.94 -28.45
C ILE A 508 9.94 17.64 -27.02
N LEU A 509 10.68 16.53 -26.84
CA LEU A 509 11.32 16.19 -25.59
C LEU A 509 12.83 16.29 -25.78
N ARG A 510 13.49 17.14 -25.03
CA ARG A 510 14.94 17.34 -25.13
C ARG A 510 15.63 17.01 -23.83
N ALA A 511 16.53 16.02 -23.85
CA ALA A 511 17.42 15.75 -22.72
C ALA A 511 18.60 16.75 -22.73
N GLY A 512 19.07 17.10 -21.54
CA GLY A 512 20.23 17.94 -21.33
C GLY A 512 21.29 17.29 -20.45
N PRO A 513 22.45 17.95 -20.30
CA PRO A 513 23.48 17.50 -19.38
C PRO A 513 22.88 17.24 -17.98
N PRO A 514 23.27 16.16 -17.28
CA PRO A 514 22.83 15.93 -15.93
C PRO A 514 23.20 17.11 -15.02
N PHE A 515 22.28 17.46 -14.11
CA PHE A 515 22.59 18.42 -13.06
C PHE A 515 23.41 17.72 -11.97
N MET A 516 24.59 18.23 -11.65
CA MET A 516 25.56 17.61 -10.76
C MET A 516 26.07 18.52 -9.62
N GLU A 517 25.60 19.78 -9.51
CA GLU A 517 26.06 20.67 -8.43
C GLU A 517 25.82 20.11 -7.03
N HIS A 518 24.79 19.27 -6.84
CA HIS A 518 24.46 18.60 -5.58
C HIS A 518 25.47 17.51 -5.19
N GLN A 519 26.34 17.06 -6.11
CA GLN A 519 27.36 16.03 -5.85
C GLN A 519 28.31 16.42 -4.71
N GLN A 520 28.55 17.70 -4.50
CA GLN A 520 29.39 18.20 -3.41
C GLN A 520 28.89 17.81 -2.01
N TYR A 521 27.61 17.41 -1.89
CA TYR A 521 26.97 16.98 -0.64
C TYR A 521 26.89 15.45 -0.46
N TRP A 522 27.38 14.67 -1.43
CA TRP A 522 27.37 13.22 -1.32
C TRP A 522 28.24 12.75 -0.15
N GLY A 523 27.67 11.88 0.71
CA GLY A 523 28.33 11.39 1.92
C GLY A 523 28.47 12.45 3.04
N LYS A 524 27.84 13.60 2.89
CA LYS A 524 27.81 14.68 3.89
C LYS A 524 26.41 14.83 4.50
N PRO A 525 26.26 15.52 5.64
CA PRO A 525 24.95 15.91 6.14
C PRO A 525 24.13 16.67 5.09
N MET A 526 22.81 16.46 5.11
CA MET A 526 21.90 17.17 4.22
C MET A 526 22.06 18.68 4.41
N PRO A 527 22.21 19.48 3.35
CA PRO A 527 22.27 20.94 3.47
C PRO A 527 20.97 21.51 4.03
N ASP A 528 21.04 22.74 4.53
CA ASP A 528 19.86 23.45 4.99
C ASP A 528 18.86 23.74 3.87
N TYR A 529 17.69 24.27 4.25
CA TYR A 529 16.62 24.52 3.29
C TYR A 529 17.01 25.56 2.23
N ASP A 530 17.73 26.61 2.61
CA ASP A 530 18.08 27.71 1.71
C ASP A 530 19.05 27.22 0.63
N GLU A 531 20.02 26.40 1.00
CA GLU A 531 20.94 25.79 0.05
C GLU A 531 20.25 24.74 -0.84
N LEU A 532 19.35 23.91 -0.28
CA LEU A 532 18.52 23.01 -1.09
C LEU A 532 17.66 23.77 -2.10
N LYS A 533 17.13 24.91 -1.70
CA LYS A 533 16.33 25.78 -2.55
C LYS A 533 17.18 26.40 -3.66
N ARG A 534 18.35 26.92 -3.34
CA ARG A 534 19.31 27.47 -4.31
C ARG A 534 19.70 26.43 -5.37
N LEU A 535 20.05 25.21 -4.94
CA LEU A 535 20.39 24.11 -5.85
C LEU A 535 19.18 23.74 -6.74
N THR A 536 17.98 23.74 -6.16
CA THR A 536 16.75 23.46 -6.92
C THR A 536 16.49 24.55 -7.96
N ASP A 537 16.67 25.82 -7.62
CA ASP A 537 16.48 26.94 -8.55
C ASP A 537 17.47 26.90 -9.70
N ASN A 538 18.75 26.55 -9.43
CA ASN A 538 19.76 26.33 -10.48
C ASN A 538 19.36 25.17 -11.41
N MET A 539 18.88 24.05 -10.84
CA MET A 539 18.38 22.92 -11.61
C MET A 539 17.17 23.32 -12.48
N MET A 540 16.23 24.10 -11.93
CA MET A 540 15.07 24.60 -12.68
C MET A 540 15.48 25.57 -13.80
N ALA A 541 16.47 26.42 -13.60
CA ALA A 541 17.02 27.29 -14.62
C ALA A 541 17.63 26.47 -15.78
N GLN A 542 18.40 25.42 -15.46
CA GLN A 542 18.94 24.51 -16.46
C GLN A 542 17.82 23.75 -17.19
N LEU A 543 16.80 23.26 -16.48
CA LEU A 543 15.65 22.59 -17.07
C LEU A 543 14.91 23.52 -18.04
N LYS A 544 14.70 24.77 -17.66
CA LYS A 544 14.07 25.80 -18.51
C LYS A 544 14.83 26.02 -19.83
N SER A 545 16.17 25.99 -19.81
CA SER A 545 16.99 26.16 -20.99
C SER A 545 16.84 25.03 -22.03
N LEU A 546 16.21 23.93 -21.68
CA LEU A 546 15.96 22.81 -22.59
C LEU A 546 14.67 22.98 -23.42
N LEU A 547 13.82 23.95 -23.07
CA LEU A 547 12.57 24.21 -23.78
C LEU A 547 12.84 24.87 -25.15
N LEU A 548 12.15 24.42 -26.19
CA LEU A 548 12.35 24.82 -27.58
C LEU A 548 11.11 25.54 -28.13
N TYR A 549 10.75 26.68 -27.57
CA TYR A 549 9.60 27.46 -28.05
C TYR A 549 9.91 28.27 -29.30
N ASP A 550 11.14 28.69 -29.48
CA ASP A 550 11.57 29.47 -30.65
C ASP A 550 11.63 28.63 -31.94
N ALA A 551 11.62 27.30 -31.82
CA ALA A 551 11.67 26.36 -32.95
C ALA A 551 10.29 26.01 -33.56
N LYS A 552 9.19 26.53 -33.01
CA LYS A 552 7.83 26.28 -33.53
C LYS A 552 7.53 27.03 -34.85
N GLY A 553 8.47 27.79 -35.36
CA GLY A 553 8.34 28.56 -36.59
C GLY A 553 9.23 28.07 -37.76
N ALA A 554 9.91 26.92 -37.63
CA ALA A 554 10.76 26.35 -38.68
C ALA A 554 10.32 24.97 -39.15
#